data_87a6bcf5e301f89c1ad082336bc56eaa
#
_entry.id   87a6bcf5e301f89c1ad082336bc56eaa
#
_cell.length_a   1.000
_cell.length_b   1.000
_cell.length_c   1.000
_cell.angle_alpha   90.00
_cell.angle_beta   90.00
_cell.angle_gamma   90.00
#
_symmetry.space_group_name_H-M   'P 1'
#
loop_
_entity.id
_entity.type
_entity.pdbx_description
1 polymer ?
#
loop_
_entity_poly.entity_id
_entity_poly.type
_entity_poly.pdbx_seq_one_letter_code
_entity_poly.pdbx_strand_id
1 'polypeptide(L)'
;DILNVEKNSMFQLINSINPIEKYTDSLVVDIPAGASDQSMTFASAVDKLVIVLVGEPTSFMDAYTFIKSANLAYDIQNFSVVVNMVDNEKSAQQIFNKFQNAVIKFFDANLTFAGGIPRSKKVQNAILKKAPIVLDKEAELEKLAFQRVAKNIIKARENKHNGIRFFSKV
;
A
#
# COMPACT_ATOMS: atom_id res chain seq x y z
N ASP A 1 15.65 -21.37 -4.69
CA ASP A 1 14.28 -20.90 -4.39
C ASP A 1 14.33 -19.65 -3.54
N ILE A 2 14.21 -18.51 -4.20
CA ILE A 2 14.22 -17.16 -3.59
C ILE A 2 13.01 -16.97 -2.66
N LEU A 3 11.99 -17.82 -2.77
CA LEU A 3 10.73 -17.72 -2.02
C LEU A 3 10.79 -18.22 -0.57
N ASN A 4 11.84 -18.94 -0.18
CA ASN A 4 12.06 -19.46 1.18
C ASN A 4 13.25 -18.81 1.87
N VAL A 5 13.38 -17.49 1.75
CA VAL A 5 14.40 -16.75 2.50
C VAL A 5 14.00 -16.78 3.98
N GLU A 6 14.85 -17.37 4.82
CA GLU A 6 14.62 -17.42 6.26
C GLU A 6 14.40 -16.01 6.85
N LYS A 7 13.62 -15.88 7.92
CA LYS A 7 13.35 -14.58 8.58
C LYS A 7 14.61 -13.78 8.86
N ASN A 8 15.71 -14.44 9.23
CA ASN A 8 16.99 -13.78 9.47
C ASN A 8 17.56 -13.09 8.21
N SER A 9 17.39 -13.69 7.03
CA SER A 9 17.82 -13.08 5.77
C SER A 9 16.97 -11.87 5.37
N MET A 10 15.67 -11.89 5.70
CA MET A 10 14.78 -10.75 5.52
C MET A 10 15.17 -9.58 6.43
N PHE A 11 15.52 -9.86 7.66
CA PHE A 11 16.02 -8.86 8.61
C PHE A 11 17.36 -8.26 8.15
N GLN A 12 18.26 -9.08 7.63
CA GLN A 12 19.51 -8.59 7.04
C GLN A 12 19.25 -7.69 5.84
N LEU A 13 18.29 -8.05 4.96
CA LEU A 13 17.93 -7.24 3.81
C LEU A 13 17.36 -5.88 4.25
N ILE A 14 16.42 -5.86 5.20
CA ILE A 14 15.85 -4.60 5.74
C ILE A 14 16.96 -3.72 6.31
N ASN A 15 17.87 -4.29 7.10
CA ASN A 15 18.98 -3.55 7.70
C ASN A 15 20.00 -3.06 6.66
N SER A 16 20.18 -3.79 5.55
CA SER A 16 21.11 -3.39 4.49
C SER A 16 20.71 -2.09 3.77
N ILE A 17 19.45 -1.70 3.87
CA ILE A 17 18.91 -0.47 3.28
C ILE A 17 19.14 0.75 4.19
N ASN A 18 19.40 0.57 5.50
CA ASN A 18 19.58 1.69 6.44
C ASN A 18 20.61 2.75 6.00
N PRO A 19 21.75 2.41 5.36
CA PRO A 19 22.71 3.42 4.93
C PRO A 19 22.19 4.47 3.95
N ILE A 20 21.10 4.18 3.23
CA ILE A 20 20.52 5.14 2.27
C ILE A 20 19.56 6.14 2.94
N GLU A 21 19.20 5.96 4.21
CA GLU A 21 18.28 6.85 4.95
C GLU A 21 18.71 8.32 4.84
N LYS A 22 19.98 8.60 4.98
CA LYS A 22 20.53 9.97 4.92
C LYS A 22 20.44 10.64 3.55
N TYR A 23 20.09 9.89 2.50
CA TYR A 23 19.98 10.37 1.12
C TYR A 23 18.54 10.35 0.59
N THR A 24 17.56 9.91 1.40
CA THR A 24 16.17 9.72 0.95
C THR A 24 15.18 10.28 1.96
N ASP A 25 14.16 10.98 1.47
CA ASP A 25 13.05 11.46 2.29
C ASP A 25 11.99 10.38 2.54
N SER A 26 11.88 9.42 1.62
CA SER A 26 10.88 8.36 1.66
C SER A 26 11.36 7.10 0.95
N LEU A 27 11.05 5.95 1.53
CA LEU A 27 11.24 4.64 0.92
C LEU A 27 9.87 4.04 0.58
N VAL A 28 9.69 3.66 -0.68
CA VAL A 28 8.50 2.91 -1.11
C VAL A 28 8.91 1.46 -1.36
N VAL A 29 8.29 0.55 -0.63
CA VAL A 29 8.52 -0.89 -0.76
C VAL A 29 7.35 -1.51 -1.50
N ASP A 30 7.58 -2.08 -2.68
CA ASP A 30 6.58 -2.84 -3.42
C ASP A 30 6.54 -4.27 -2.88
N ILE A 31 5.40 -4.64 -2.29
CA ILE A 31 5.22 -5.94 -1.63
C ILE A 31 4.37 -6.83 -2.55
N PRO A 32 4.79 -8.08 -2.81
CA PRO A 32 4.00 -9.03 -3.57
C PRO A 32 2.61 -9.23 -2.98
N ALA A 33 1.61 -9.47 -3.84
CA ALA A 33 0.26 -9.78 -3.41
C ALA A 33 0.22 -11.06 -2.54
N GLY A 34 -0.72 -11.08 -1.59
CA GLY A 34 -0.91 -12.19 -0.66
C GLY A 34 -0.27 -11.98 0.71
N ALA A 35 -0.64 -12.84 1.66
CA ALA A 35 -0.24 -12.76 3.06
C ALA A 35 0.87 -13.77 3.39
N SER A 36 1.92 -13.86 2.55
CA SER A 36 3.08 -14.71 2.83
C SER A 36 3.88 -14.15 4.01
N ASP A 37 4.70 -14.99 4.66
CA ASP A 37 5.58 -14.57 5.76
C ASP A 37 6.53 -13.44 5.33
N GLN A 38 6.97 -13.46 4.08
CA GLN A 38 7.80 -12.40 3.51
C GLN A 38 7.03 -11.08 3.40
N SER A 39 5.82 -11.12 2.80
CA SER A 39 4.95 -9.94 2.69
C SER A 39 4.65 -9.35 4.07
N MET A 40 4.37 -10.21 5.05
CA MET A 40 4.08 -9.77 6.42
C MET A 40 5.31 -9.19 7.13
N THR A 41 6.49 -9.76 6.91
CA THR A 41 7.75 -9.20 7.47
C THR A 41 8.01 -7.79 6.97
N PHE A 42 7.88 -7.55 5.65
CA PHE A 42 8.01 -6.19 5.10
C PHE A 42 6.91 -5.26 5.60
N ALA A 43 5.66 -5.75 5.64
CA ALA A 43 4.52 -4.97 6.12
C ALA A 43 4.70 -4.52 7.58
N SER A 44 5.32 -5.36 8.43
CA SER A 44 5.59 -5.01 9.83
C SER A 44 6.74 -4.00 10.03
N ALA A 45 7.57 -3.81 8.99
CA ALA A 45 8.75 -2.96 9.05
C ALA A 45 8.55 -1.55 8.48
N VAL A 46 7.39 -1.25 7.89
CA VAL A 46 7.08 0.05 7.26
C VAL A 46 6.17 0.90 8.15
N ASP A 47 6.36 2.22 8.12
CA ASP A 47 5.55 3.16 8.91
C ASP A 47 4.10 3.22 8.43
N LYS A 48 3.87 3.07 7.13
CA LYS A 48 2.55 3.22 6.50
C LYS A 48 2.30 2.09 5.52
N LEU A 49 1.15 1.46 5.65
CA LEU A 49 0.70 0.43 4.72
C LEU A 49 -0.36 1.00 3.77
N VAL A 50 -0.16 0.75 2.50
CA VAL A 50 -1.08 1.14 1.43
C VAL A 50 -1.65 -0.11 0.77
N ILE A 51 -2.95 -0.28 0.89
CA ILE A 51 -3.70 -1.34 0.23
C ILE A 51 -4.26 -0.78 -1.07
N VAL A 52 -3.91 -1.40 -2.19
CA VAL A 52 -4.48 -1.06 -3.50
C VAL A 52 -5.48 -2.14 -3.89
N LEU A 53 -6.73 -1.75 -4.06
CA LEU A 53 -7.79 -2.68 -4.46
C LEU A 53 -8.57 -2.14 -5.68
N VAL A 54 -9.22 -3.04 -6.38
CA VAL A 54 -10.21 -2.74 -7.41
C VAL A 54 -11.59 -3.18 -6.94
N GLY A 55 -12.65 -2.71 -7.59
CA GLY A 55 -14.04 -3.00 -7.19
C GLY A 55 -14.52 -4.43 -7.47
N GLU A 56 -13.63 -5.43 -7.43
CA GLU A 56 -13.90 -6.84 -7.74
C GLU A 56 -13.84 -7.70 -6.48
N PRO A 57 -14.69 -8.76 -6.37
CA PRO A 57 -14.74 -9.62 -5.18
C PRO A 57 -13.39 -10.26 -4.82
N THR A 58 -12.61 -10.71 -5.80
CA THR A 58 -11.30 -11.33 -5.60
C THR A 58 -10.33 -10.35 -4.95
N SER A 59 -10.27 -9.10 -5.47
CA SER A 59 -9.43 -8.05 -4.89
C SER A 59 -9.83 -7.71 -3.45
N PHE A 60 -11.13 -7.74 -3.13
CA PHE A 60 -11.61 -7.56 -1.76
C PHE A 60 -11.14 -8.69 -0.85
N MET A 61 -11.22 -9.94 -1.31
CA MET A 61 -10.78 -11.09 -0.52
C MET A 61 -9.28 -11.06 -0.25
N ASP A 62 -8.48 -10.70 -1.23
CA ASP A 62 -7.02 -10.59 -1.09
C ASP A 62 -6.65 -9.50 -0.10
N ALA A 63 -7.23 -8.30 -0.26
CA ALA A 63 -7.01 -7.17 0.64
C ALA A 63 -7.49 -7.48 2.08
N TYR A 64 -8.65 -8.15 2.23
CA TYR A 64 -9.19 -8.58 3.51
C TYR A 64 -8.25 -9.58 4.20
N THR A 65 -7.78 -10.59 3.46
CA THR A 65 -6.85 -11.61 3.97
C THR A 65 -5.53 -11.00 4.42
N PHE A 66 -5.00 -10.04 3.63
CA PHE A 66 -3.79 -9.31 4.00
C PHE A 66 -3.98 -8.52 5.29
N ILE A 67 -5.04 -7.70 5.39
CA ILE A 67 -5.36 -6.89 6.58
C ILE A 67 -5.55 -7.79 7.81
N LYS A 68 -6.28 -8.90 7.66
CA LYS A 68 -6.48 -9.89 8.72
C LYS A 68 -5.15 -10.40 9.26
N SER A 69 -4.26 -10.85 8.37
CA SER A 69 -2.97 -11.41 8.76
C SER A 69 -2.08 -10.36 9.41
N ALA A 70 -2.03 -9.15 8.85
CA ALA A 70 -1.25 -8.04 9.39
C ALA A 70 -1.76 -7.58 10.78
N ASN A 71 -3.08 -7.50 10.95
CA ASN A 71 -3.68 -7.09 12.22
C ASN A 71 -3.50 -8.15 13.30
N LEU A 72 -3.83 -9.42 13.01
CA LEU A 72 -3.81 -10.49 14.02
C LEU A 72 -2.40 -10.95 14.41
N ALA A 73 -1.47 -10.99 13.44
CA ALA A 73 -0.12 -11.51 13.68
C ALA A 73 0.90 -10.44 14.08
N TYR A 74 0.68 -9.18 13.70
CA TYR A 74 1.66 -8.10 13.86
C TYR A 74 1.10 -6.84 14.52
N ASP A 75 -0.17 -6.87 14.98
CA ASP A 75 -0.86 -5.72 15.62
C ASP A 75 -0.85 -4.43 14.76
N ILE A 76 -0.87 -4.60 13.44
CA ILE A 76 -0.94 -3.49 12.50
C ILE A 76 -2.38 -3.02 12.43
N GLN A 77 -2.62 -1.75 12.77
CA GLN A 77 -3.97 -1.21 12.88
C GLN A 77 -4.32 -0.18 11.81
N ASN A 78 -3.33 0.51 11.23
CA ASN A 78 -3.60 1.64 10.33
C ASN A 78 -3.28 1.26 8.87
N PHE A 79 -4.29 1.37 8.00
CA PHE A 79 -4.18 1.04 6.57
C PHE A 79 -4.73 2.18 5.74
N SER A 80 -3.95 2.65 4.77
CA SER A 80 -4.42 3.56 3.73
C SER A 80 -4.95 2.74 2.56
N VAL A 81 -6.14 3.06 2.05
CA VAL A 81 -6.76 2.31 0.96
C VAL A 81 -6.87 3.18 -0.28
N VAL A 82 -6.30 2.71 -1.38
CA VAL A 82 -6.43 3.28 -2.72
C VAL A 82 -7.36 2.39 -3.53
N VAL A 83 -8.38 2.98 -4.15
CA VAL A 83 -9.27 2.25 -5.05
C VAL A 83 -8.88 2.54 -6.49
N ASN A 84 -8.36 1.53 -7.18
CA ASN A 84 -7.85 1.66 -8.53
C ASN A 84 -8.92 1.31 -9.59
N MET A 85 -8.73 1.78 -10.81
CA MET A 85 -9.58 1.48 -11.98
C MET A 85 -11.04 1.89 -11.78
N VAL A 86 -11.28 3.04 -11.20
CA VAL A 86 -12.63 3.58 -10.97
C VAL A 86 -13.05 4.56 -12.05
N ASP A 87 -14.37 4.76 -12.19
CA ASP A 87 -14.91 5.73 -13.14
C ASP A 87 -14.77 7.18 -12.62
N ASN A 88 -14.91 7.36 -11.30
CA ASN A 88 -14.81 8.65 -10.63
C ASN A 88 -14.60 8.49 -9.12
N GLU A 89 -14.33 9.62 -8.44
CA GLU A 89 -14.06 9.64 -7.00
C GLU A 89 -15.26 9.15 -6.15
N LYS A 90 -16.48 9.43 -6.58
CA LYS A 90 -17.68 9.00 -5.87
C LYS A 90 -17.82 7.48 -5.88
N SER A 91 -17.57 6.84 -7.02
CA SER A 91 -17.54 5.37 -7.10
C SER A 91 -16.39 4.77 -6.29
N ALA A 92 -15.22 5.42 -6.29
CA ALA A 92 -14.11 5.00 -5.42
C ALA A 92 -14.49 5.02 -3.94
N GLN A 93 -15.12 6.10 -3.48
CA GLN A 93 -15.59 6.22 -2.10
C GLN A 93 -16.65 5.16 -1.74
N GLN A 94 -17.56 4.85 -2.67
CA GLN A 94 -18.57 3.81 -2.44
C GLN A 94 -17.93 2.41 -2.32
N ILE A 95 -16.95 2.11 -3.15
CA ILE A 95 -16.19 0.86 -3.09
C ILE A 95 -15.42 0.77 -1.78
N PHE A 96 -14.72 1.84 -1.39
CA PHE A 96 -14.03 1.93 -0.11
C PHE A 96 -14.98 1.68 1.08
N ASN A 97 -16.13 2.35 1.11
CA ASN A 97 -17.10 2.21 2.21
C ASN A 97 -17.61 0.77 2.34
N LYS A 98 -17.89 0.10 1.22
CA LYS A 98 -18.28 -1.34 1.23
C LYS A 98 -17.17 -2.21 1.80
N PHE A 99 -15.94 -1.99 1.38
CA PHE A 99 -14.78 -2.72 1.88
C PHE A 99 -14.53 -2.46 3.37
N GLN A 100 -14.51 -1.19 3.77
CA GLN A 100 -14.34 -0.79 5.17
C GLN A 100 -15.36 -1.45 6.08
N ASN A 101 -16.66 -1.41 5.71
CA ASN A 101 -17.72 -2.04 6.47
C ASN A 101 -17.57 -3.54 6.64
N ALA A 102 -16.95 -4.23 5.68
CA ALA A 102 -16.65 -5.64 5.80
C ALA A 102 -15.49 -5.90 6.77
N VAL A 103 -14.45 -5.08 6.75
CA VAL A 103 -13.25 -5.24 7.58
C VAL A 103 -13.52 -4.93 9.05
N ILE A 104 -14.10 -3.75 9.34
CA ILE A 104 -14.28 -3.26 10.72
C ILE A 104 -15.23 -4.10 11.58
N LYS A 105 -16.02 -4.98 10.96
CA LYS A 105 -16.89 -5.92 11.68
C LYS A 105 -16.11 -7.01 12.42
N PHE A 106 -14.89 -7.31 11.96
CA PHE A 106 -14.14 -8.48 12.42
C PHE A 106 -12.78 -8.13 13.01
N PHE A 107 -12.26 -6.93 12.73
CA PHE A 107 -10.93 -6.52 13.16
C PHE A 107 -10.93 -5.11 13.72
N ASP A 108 -10.05 -4.88 14.71
CA ASP A 108 -9.70 -3.55 15.20
C ASP A 108 -8.69 -2.91 14.24
N ALA A 109 -9.20 -2.53 13.06
CA ALA A 109 -8.39 -1.92 11.99
C ALA A 109 -8.97 -0.58 11.56
N ASN A 110 -8.11 0.42 11.45
CA ASN A 110 -8.42 1.76 10.99
C ASN A 110 -8.11 1.88 9.50
N LEU A 111 -9.14 1.88 8.67
CA LEU A 111 -8.99 2.08 7.24
C LEU A 111 -9.23 3.54 6.88
N THR A 112 -8.28 4.15 6.20
CA THR A 112 -8.38 5.55 5.72
C THR A 112 -8.43 5.54 4.19
N PHE A 113 -9.42 6.21 3.62
CA PHE A 113 -9.53 6.38 2.17
C PHE A 113 -8.43 7.33 1.67
N ALA A 114 -7.50 6.82 0.89
CA ALA A 114 -6.43 7.61 0.29
C ALA A 114 -6.83 8.25 -1.04
N GLY A 115 -7.78 7.68 -1.77
CA GLY A 115 -8.33 8.22 -3.00
C GLY A 115 -8.58 7.16 -4.07
N GLY A 116 -9.21 7.59 -5.17
CA GLY A 116 -9.46 6.79 -6.36
C GLY A 116 -8.46 7.10 -7.49
N ILE A 117 -8.01 6.06 -8.19
CA ILE A 117 -7.24 6.20 -9.43
C ILE A 117 -8.18 5.84 -10.60
N PRO A 118 -8.39 6.75 -11.56
CA PRO A 118 -9.34 6.52 -12.63
C PRO A 118 -8.88 5.43 -13.60
N ARG A 119 -9.83 4.69 -14.16
CA ARG A 119 -9.58 3.84 -15.31
C ARG A 119 -9.25 4.73 -16.50
N SER A 120 -8.02 4.66 -16.98
CA SER A 120 -7.53 5.55 -18.05
C SER A 120 -6.69 4.80 -19.07
N LYS A 121 -6.99 5.03 -20.36
CA LYS A 121 -6.14 4.58 -21.48
C LYS A 121 -4.74 5.24 -21.42
N LYS A 122 -4.63 6.45 -20.89
CA LYS A 122 -3.33 7.12 -20.73
C LYS A 122 -2.45 6.38 -19.73
N VAL A 123 -3.01 5.91 -18.60
CA VAL A 123 -2.27 5.08 -17.64
C VAL A 123 -1.81 3.77 -18.29
N GLN A 124 -2.70 3.09 -19.04
CA GLN A 124 -2.34 1.86 -19.76
C GLN A 124 -1.21 2.11 -20.77
N ASN A 125 -1.29 3.19 -21.54
CA ASN A 125 -0.26 3.57 -22.50
C ASN A 125 1.06 3.94 -21.83
N ALA A 126 1.03 4.59 -20.69
CA ALA A 126 2.23 4.92 -19.90
C ALA A 126 2.95 3.64 -19.43
N ILE A 127 2.19 2.63 -18.96
CA ILE A 127 2.74 1.32 -18.59
C ILE A 127 3.41 0.64 -19.80
N LEU A 128 2.74 0.62 -20.96
CA LEU A 128 3.30 0.05 -22.18
C LEU A 128 4.58 0.76 -22.64
N LYS A 129 4.62 2.09 -22.48
CA LYS A 129 5.80 2.92 -22.79
C LYS A 129 6.87 2.88 -21.70
N LYS A 130 6.64 2.19 -20.58
CA LYS A 130 7.51 2.16 -19.39
C LYS A 130 7.87 3.58 -18.90
N ALA A 131 6.92 4.50 -18.98
CA ALA A 131 7.07 5.90 -18.58
C ALA A 131 6.05 6.25 -17.49
N PRO A 132 6.46 6.91 -16.39
CA PRO A 132 5.53 7.32 -15.34
C PRO A 132 4.48 8.30 -15.89
N ILE A 133 3.19 7.99 -15.69
CA ILE A 133 2.06 8.83 -16.16
C ILE A 133 2.13 10.25 -15.61
N VAL A 134 2.70 10.43 -14.43
CA VAL A 134 2.83 11.76 -13.80
C VAL A 134 3.76 12.72 -14.56
N LEU A 135 4.58 12.20 -15.46
CA LEU A 135 5.45 12.99 -16.35
C LEU A 135 4.77 13.38 -17.67
N ASP A 136 3.63 12.77 -18.00
CA ASP A 136 2.89 13.06 -19.22
C ASP A 136 2.15 14.40 -19.08
N LYS A 137 2.47 15.37 -19.96
CA LYS A 137 1.90 16.72 -19.93
C LYS A 137 0.39 16.75 -20.21
N GLU A 138 -0.12 15.75 -20.90
CA GLU A 138 -1.53 15.67 -21.29
C GLU A 138 -2.40 14.89 -20.29
N ALA A 139 -1.80 14.29 -19.25
CA ALA A 139 -2.48 13.43 -18.27
C ALA A 139 -2.85 14.18 -16.99
N GLU A 140 -3.41 15.37 -17.08
CA GLU A 140 -3.63 16.23 -15.91
C GLU A 140 -4.61 15.62 -14.89
N LEU A 141 -5.70 14.99 -15.33
CA LEU A 141 -6.66 14.34 -14.45
C LEU A 141 -6.02 13.18 -13.67
N GLU A 142 -5.24 12.37 -14.36
CA GLU A 142 -4.51 11.27 -13.76
C GLU A 142 -3.46 11.78 -12.76
N LYS A 143 -2.71 12.80 -13.11
CA LYS A 143 -1.75 13.46 -12.19
C LYS A 143 -2.40 13.95 -10.92
N LEU A 144 -3.52 14.66 -11.04
CA LEU A 144 -4.27 15.16 -9.88
C LEU A 144 -4.74 14.01 -8.98
N ALA A 145 -5.17 12.88 -9.56
CA ALA A 145 -5.55 11.70 -8.80
C ALA A 145 -4.35 11.12 -8.02
N PHE A 146 -3.21 10.90 -8.68
CA PHE A 146 -1.99 10.42 -8.02
C PHE A 146 -1.48 11.38 -6.95
N GLN A 147 -1.48 12.69 -7.21
CA GLN A 147 -1.06 13.71 -6.24
C GLN A 147 -1.95 13.72 -5.00
N ARG A 148 -3.27 13.59 -5.17
CA ARG A 148 -4.22 13.48 -4.06
C ARG A 148 -3.95 12.24 -3.20
N VAL A 149 -3.78 11.10 -3.85
CA VAL A 149 -3.44 9.84 -3.18
C VAL A 149 -2.15 9.99 -2.39
N ALA A 150 -1.07 10.48 -3.02
CA ALA A 150 0.21 10.69 -2.35
C ALA A 150 0.09 11.62 -1.14
N LYS A 151 -0.60 12.76 -1.29
CA LYS A 151 -0.85 13.71 -0.20
C LYS A 151 -1.60 13.08 0.98
N ASN A 152 -2.60 12.24 0.70
CA ASN A 152 -3.38 11.57 1.73
C ASN A 152 -2.57 10.47 2.44
N ILE A 153 -1.75 9.71 1.70
CA ILE A 153 -0.83 8.72 2.29
C ILE A 153 0.19 9.40 3.21
N ILE A 154 0.78 10.53 2.78
CA ILE A 154 1.73 11.29 3.62
C ILE A 154 1.11 11.72 4.94
N LYS A 155 -0.16 12.13 4.94
CA LYS A 155 -0.91 12.56 6.14
C LYS A 155 -1.49 11.42 6.98
N ALA A 156 -1.50 10.20 6.46
CA ALA A 156 -2.08 9.05 7.15
C ALA A 156 -1.30 8.72 8.43
N ARG A 157 -2.00 8.09 9.38
CA ARG A 157 -1.40 7.63 10.64
C ARG A 157 -0.34 6.57 10.37
N GLU A 158 0.74 6.65 11.11
CA GLU A 158 1.79 5.64 11.13
C GLU A 158 1.40 4.47 12.03
N ASN A 159 1.93 3.30 11.71
CA ASN A 159 1.85 2.13 12.57
C ASN A 159 2.98 2.16 13.61
N LYS A 160 2.73 1.55 14.76
CA LYS A 160 3.76 1.31 15.76
C LYS A 160 4.58 0.09 15.35
N HIS A 161 5.87 0.15 15.63
CA HIS A 161 6.78 -0.96 15.36
C HIS A 161 7.09 -1.71 16.66
N ASN A 162 6.83 -3.02 16.66
CA ASN A 162 7.16 -3.91 17.77
C ASN A 162 8.40 -4.79 17.45
N GLY A 163 9.24 -4.37 16.50
CA GLY A 163 10.37 -5.16 16.04
C GLY A 163 11.23 -4.44 15.02
N ILE A 164 11.52 -5.11 13.91
CA ILE A 164 12.34 -4.55 12.84
C ILE A 164 11.61 -3.40 12.13
N ARG A 165 12.40 -2.40 11.72
CA ARG A 165 11.91 -1.24 10.98
C ARG A 165 12.91 -0.85 9.90
N PHE A 166 12.42 -0.44 8.74
CA PHE A 166 13.23 0.30 7.78
C PHE A 166 13.62 1.65 8.37
N PHE A 167 14.87 2.06 8.16
CA PHE A 167 15.39 3.33 8.68
C PHE A 167 15.21 3.44 10.22
N SER A 168 15.60 2.39 10.92
CA SER A 168 15.66 2.44 12.37
C SER A 168 16.72 3.44 12.79
N LYS A 169 16.31 4.56 13.39
CA LYS A 169 17.24 5.50 14.01
C LYS A 169 18.07 4.71 15.03
N VAL A 170 19.36 4.64 14.80
CA VAL A 170 20.34 4.13 15.74
C VAL A 170 20.47 5.12 16.89
#